data_875edd4f35ee3276de4e2012182e0bd9
#
_entry.id   875edd4f35ee3276de4e2012182e0bd9
#
_cell.length_a   1.000
_cell.length_b   1.000
_cell.length_c   1.000
_cell.angle_alpha   90.00
_cell.angle_beta   90.00
_cell.angle_gamma   90.00
#
_symmetry.space_group_name_H-M   'P 1'
#
loop_
_entity.id
_entity.type
_entity.pdbx_description
1 polymer ?
#
loop_
_entity_poly.entity_id
_entity_poly.type
_entity_poly.pdbx_seq_one_letter_code
_entity_poly.pdbx_strand_id
1 'polypeptide(L)'
;MGERLAKIKEAKYELVLWLGCMAFFVGFALLHRDYSIGLKNIMIAGVALAISIAGFSDMARNGIRIHSTFLALFFLALFFNNFNLSATQVSKSFGDAYFFILLPVAFVLMFMGVDRKVQLDPNDMRQEGKESFSFVDYAMVFIIVAYVFLRVLSFEDTGLRFFTEGFEAERSSEIGASGEGTGILTSLMWTIIMLLPCLKNKYVKWIAGLAIALTCVFCLKRGVVIRVLLFFLCYLLVLKGSFFFSRKGVLVLVLVALVGGYCFAVWGDARQMARGAASDYSVSSIIESRIDNDFISWTYAYTALNFDVLKQCYIDGEVTGEFTELMKPVNRFVHGAAMYDDDENANLPSLNGFNASTFLGPFVRELGVFSIVSVLILGLLLRLLIQVISCAKAYGVYIMILSTVALAFFSNGFTTPNIVYAVFFALMVCGVNVLVNATAAQNRMTWSGRLKGVSEHE
;
A
#
# COMPACT_ATOMS: atom_id res chain seq x y z
N MET A 1 -21.91 19.96 26.63
CA MET A 1 -21.34 21.14 25.94
C MET A 1 -20.13 20.79 25.08
N GLY A 2 -19.22 19.93 25.50
CA GLY A 2 -18.05 19.48 24.75
C GLY A 2 -18.37 18.75 23.44
N GLU A 3 -19.34 17.84 23.44
CA GLU A 3 -19.77 17.08 22.27
C GLU A 3 -20.37 17.94 21.15
N ARG A 4 -21.14 18.96 21.51
CA ARG A 4 -21.68 19.95 20.55
C ARG A 4 -20.57 20.80 19.91
N LEU A 5 -19.57 21.19 20.67
CA LEU A 5 -18.40 21.93 20.16
C LEU A 5 -17.52 21.08 19.27
N ALA A 6 -17.38 19.79 19.57
CA ALA A 6 -16.68 18.84 18.71
C ALA A 6 -17.39 18.68 17.35
N LYS A 7 -18.71 18.46 17.34
CA LYS A 7 -19.52 18.35 16.10
C LYS A 7 -19.51 19.64 15.27
N ILE A 8 -19.51 20.82 15.91
CA ILE A 8 -19.39 22.10 15.18
C ILE A 8 -18.00 22.29 14.58
N LYS A 9 -16.94 21.85 15.26
CA LYS A 9 -15.59 21.84 14.68
C LYS A 9 -15.48 20.89 13.50
N GLU A 10 -16.03 19.68 13.61
CA GLU A 10 -16.08 18.69 12.51
C GLU A 10 -16.81 19.23 11.27
N ALA A 11 -18.02 19.79 11.45
CA ALA A 11 -18.78 20.37 10.35
C ALA A 11 -18.02 21.52 9.66
N LYS A 12 -17.25 22.31 10.40
CA LYS A 12 -16.39 23.35 9.82
C LYS A 12 -15.22 22.78 9.00
N TYR A 13 -14.61 21.65 9.43
CA TYR A 13 -13.55 21.00 8.66
C TYR A 13 -14.09 20.40 7.38
N GLU A 14 -15.23 19.73 7.42
CA GLU A 14 -15.88 19.20 6.23
C GLU A 14 -16.19 20.32 5.24
N LEU A 15 -16.76 21.42 5.71
CA LEU A 15 -17.08 22.57 4.88
C LEU A 15 -15.82 23.20 4.25
N VAL A 16 -14.72 23.35 5.00
CA VAL A 16 -13.46 23.89 4.50
C VAL A 16 -12.84 22.95 3.46
N LEU A 17 -12.90 21.64 3.69
CA LEU A 17 -12.42 20.65 2.72
C LEU A 17 -13.25 20.70 1.42
N TRP A 18 -14.59 20.74 1.55
CA TRP A 18 -15.50 20.89 0.42
C TRP A 18 -15.26 22.16 -0.36
N LEU A 19 -15.16 23.30 0.32
CA LEU A 19 -14.90 24.59 -0.31
C LEU A 19 -13.51 24.64 -0.97
N GLY A 20 -12.49 24.06 -0.33
CA GLY A 20 -11.15 23.93 -0.89
C GLY A 20 -11.13 23.08 -2.17
N CYS A 21 -11.78 21.94 -2.16
CA CYS A 21 -11.90 21.09 -3.35
C CYS A 21 -12.72 21.75 -4.45
N MET A 22 -13.82 22.42 -4.11
CA MET A 22 -14.63 23.17 -5.07
C MET A 22 -13.87 24.36 -5.65
N ALA A 23 -13.16 25.14 -4.83
CA ALA A 23 -12.34 26.25 -5.29
C ALA A 23 -11.19 25.77 -6.20
N PHE A 24 -10.55 24.64 -5.85
CA PHE A 24 -9.53 24.02 -6.69
C PHE A 24 -10.13 23.55 -8.03
N PHE A 25 -11.30 22.91 -8.01
CA PHE A 25 -11.99 22.44 -9.22
C PHE A 25 -12.41 23.61 -10.12
N VAL A 26 -13.02 24.66 -9.54
CA VAL A 26 -13.44 25.85 -10.27
C VAL A 26 -12.21 26.62 -10.79
N GLY A 27 -11.19 26.79 -9.95
CA GLY A 27 -9.94 27.46 -10.36
C GLY A 27 -9.26 26.70 -11.50
N PHE A 28 -9.20 25.38 -11.41
CA PHE A 28 -8.66 24.54 -12.47
C PHE A 28 -9.49 24.62 -13.77
N ALA A 29 -10.81 24.54 -13.68
CA ALA A 29 -11.71 24.67 -14.83
C ALA A 29 -11.61 26.07 -15.49
N LEU A 30 -11.41 27.11 -14.69
CA LEU A 30 -11.22 28.46 -15.18
C LEU A 30 -9.84 28.68 -15.84
N LEU A 31 -8.77 28.08 -15.27
CA LEU A 31 -7.42 28.15 -15.83
C LEU A 31 -7.30 27.37 -17.14
N HIS A 32 -8.13 26.35 -17.34
CA HIS A 32 -8.11 25.47 -18.51
C HIS A 32 -9.35 25.65 -19.38
N ARG A 33 -9.78 26.89 -19.57
CA ARG A 33 -10.98 27.27 -20.32
C ARG A 33 -11.05 26.73 -21.76
N ASP A 34 -9.90 26.43 -22.35
CA ASP A 34 -9.78 25.88 -23.70
C ASP A 34 -9.95 24.35 -23.78
N TYR A 35 -10.11 23.68 -22.63
CA TYR A 35 -10.30 22.24 -22.58
C TYR A 35 -11.78 21.87 -22.39
N SER A 36 -12.39 21.27 -23.40
CA SER A 36 -13.73 20.70 -23.30
C SER A 36 -13.70 19.44 -22.42
N ILE A 37 -13.73 19.61 -21.10
CA ILE A 37 -14.00 18.50 -20.18
C ILE A 37 -15.45 18.08 -20.42
N GLY A 38 -15.65 16.90 -20.98
CA GLY A 38 -16.99 16.41 -21.27
C GLY A 38 -17.84 16.25 -19.99
N LEU A 39 -19.15 16.46 -20.08
CA LEU A 39 -20.09 16.31 -18.96
C LEU A 39 -19.91 14.98 -18.21
N LYS A 40 -19.58 13.91 -18.91
CA LYS A 40 -19.31 12.58 -18.34
C LYS A 40 -18.15 12.58 -17.36
N ASN A 41 -17.04 13.24 -17.70
CA ASN A 41 -15.87 13.36 -16.83
C ASN A 41 -16.21 14.18 -15.58
N ILE A 42 -17.01 15.24 -15.72
CA ILE A 42 -17.47 16.08 -14.60
C ILE A 42 -18.31 15.23 -13.63
N MET A 43 -19.23 14.41 -14.17
CA MET A 43 -20.07 13.55 -13.33
C MET A 43 -19.24 12.50 -12.59
N ILE A 44 -18.33 11.79 -13.27
CA ILE A 44 -17.44 10.80 -12.65
C ILE A 44 -16.55 11.47 -11.61
N ALA A 45 -15.97 12.64 -11.92
CA ALA A 45 -15.18 13.42 -11.00
C ALA A 45 -15.97 13.85 -9.76
N GLY A 46 -17.21 14.31 -9.93
CA GLY A 46 -18.08 14.71 -8.82
C GLY A 46 -18.38 13.55 -7.87
N VAL A 47 -18.72 12.37 -8.41
CA VAL A 47 -18.95 11.17 -7.61
C VAL A 47 -17.67 10.70 -6.91
N ALA A 48 -16.55 10.68 -7.63
CA ALA A 48 -15.26 10.31 -7.05
C ALA A 48 -14.86 11.25 -5.91
N LEU A 49 -15.02 12.55 -6.08
CA LEU A 49 -14.76 13.55 -5.05
C LEU A 49 -15.66 13.34 -3.82
N ALA A 50 -16.95 13.10 -4.01
CA ALA A 50 -17.88 12.87 -2.92
C ALA A 50 -17.50 11.62 -2.11
N ILE A 51 -17.14 10.52 -2.77
CA ILE A 51 -16.69 9.29 -2.09
C ILE A 51 -15.36 9.52 -1.38
N SER A 52 -14.41 10.23 -2.00
CA SER A 52 -13.13 10.57 -1.38
C SER A 52 -13.31 11.40 -0.11
N ILE A 53 -14.17 12.42 -0.15
CA ILE A 53 -14.48 13.25 1.04
C ILE A 53 -15.14 12.41 2.14
N ALA A 54 -16.05 11.51 1.80
CA ALA A 54 -16.65 10.59 2.77
C ALA A 54 -15.57 9.71 3.43
N GLY A 55 -14.59 9.21 2.66
CA GLY A 55 -13.44 8.47 3.18
C GLY A 55 -12.59 9.31 4.16
N PHE A 56 -12.20 10.52 3.79
CA PHE A 56 -11.44 11.42 4.67
C PHE A 56 -12.22 11.82 5.92
N SER A 57 -13.52 12.05 5.79
CA SER A 57 -14.41 12.36 6.93
C SER A 57 -14.49 11.18 7.91
N ASP A 58 -14.60 9.95 7.40
CA ASP A 58 -14.59 8.74 8.23
C ASP A 58 -13.23 8.56 8.93
N MET A 59 -12.11 8.80 8.24
CA MET A 59 -10.77 8.78 8.85
C MET A 59 -10.64 9.82 9.98
N ALA A 60 -11.18 11.00 9.79
CA ALA A 60 -11.11 12.07 10.78
C ALA A 60 -11.97 11.77 12.03
N ARG A 61 -13.10 11.08 11.87
CA ARG A 61 -14.04 10.75 12.96
C ARG A 61 -13.67 9.48 13.71
N ASN A 62 -13.33 8.43 12.95
CA ASN A 62 -13.19 7.06 13.45
C ASN A 62 -11.75 6.58 13.48
N GLY A 63 -10.79 7.43 13.13
CA GLY A 63 -9.39 7.08 12.95
C GLY A 63 -9.11 6.43 11.60
N ILE A 64 -7.82 6.20 11.34
CA ILE A 64 -7.35 5.65 10.08
C ILE A 64 -7.66 4.17 10.02
N ARG A 65 -8.40 3.77 9.00
CA ARG A 65 -8.84 2.39 8.75
C ARG A 65 -8.64 2.01 7.30
N ILE A 66 -8.61 0.71 7.00
CA ILE A 66 -8.37 0.19 5.65
C ILE A 66 -9.43 0.71 4.68
N HIS A 67 -10.72 0.56 5.00
CA HIS A 67 -11.82 0.98 4.12
C HIS A 67 -11.85 2.49 3.89
N SER A 68 -11.65 3.30 4.92
CA SER A 68 -11.69 4.76 4.78
C SER A 68 -10.47 5.28 4.01
N THR A 69 -9.29 4.69 4.22
CA THR A 69 -8.08 5.03 3.46
C THR A 69 -8.24 4.68 1.98
N PHE A 70 -8.81 3.52 1.68
CA PHE A 70 -9.10 3.15 0.29
C PHE A 70 -10.04 4.15 -0.36
N LEU A 71 -11.20 4.42 0.25
CA LEU A 71 -12.18 5.36 -0.30
C LEU A 71 -11.57 6.76 -0.49
N ALA A 72 -10.79 7.24 0.48
CA ALA A 72 -10.15 8.54 0.41
C ALA A 72 -9.16 8.64 -0.77
N LEU A 73 -8.18 7.75 -0.84
CA LEU A 73 -7.05 7.89 -1.76
C LEU A 73 -7.35 7.36 -3.17
N PHE A 74 -8.03 6.22 -3.29
CA PHE A 74 -8.39 5.67 -4.59
C PHE A 74 -9.31 6.62 -5.37
N PHE A 75 -10.34 7.14 -4.72
CA PHE A 75 -11.28 8.05 -5.37
C PHE A 75 -10.73 9.47 -5.54
N LEU A 76 -9.76 9.89 -4.71
CA LEU A 76 -9.01 11.13 -4.96
C LEU A 76 -8.17 11.01 -6.25
N ALA A 77 -7.50 9.90 -6.44
CA ALA A 77 -6.73 9.65 -7.65
C ALA A 77 -7.64 9.57 -8.90
N LEU A 78 -8.80 8.92 -8.80
CA LEU A 78 -9.82 8.92 -9.86
C LEU A 78 -10.34 10.34 -10.15
N PHE A 79 -10.54 11.17 -9.13
CA PHE A 79 -10.91 12.57 -9.30
C PHE A 79 -9.88 13.32 -10.12
N PHE A 80 -8.59 13.20 -9.80
CA PHE A 80 -7.51 13.83 -10.57
C PHE A 80 -7.40 13.30 -12.01
N ASN A 81 -7.67 12.01 -12.23
CA ASN A 81 -7.67 11.45 -13.59
C ASN A 81 -8.67 12.15 -14.52
N ASN A 82 -9.77 12.68 -13.98
CA ASN A 82 -10.79 13.34 -14.79
C ASN A 82 -10.42 14.78 -15.23
N PHE A 83 -9.26 15.30 -14.82
CA PHE A 83 -8.77 16.61 -15.29
C PHE A 83 -8.16 16.57 -16.69
N ASN A 84 -7.92 15.39 -17.25
CA ASN A 84 -7.37 15.24 -18.60
C ASN A 84 -6.09 16.07 -18.84
N LEU A 85 -5.13 15.98 -17.89
CA LEU A 85 -3.87 16.71 -18.01
C LEU A 85 -2.92 16.13 -19.06
N SER A 86 -3.21 14.95 -19.59
CA SER A 86 -2.46 14.32 -20.67
C SER A 86 -3.33 14.23 -21.92
N ALA A 87 -2.76 14.49 -23.09
CA ALA A 87 -3.45 14.34 -24.36
C ALA A 87 -3.65 12.88 -24.76
N THR A 88 -2.85 11.96 -24.17
CA THR A 88 -2.97 10.52 -24.42
C THR A 88 -4.11 9.85 -23.67
N GLN A 89 -4.83 10.59 -22.81
CA GLN A 89 -5.95 10.04 -22.05
C GLN A 89 -7.11 9.58 -22.93
N VAL A 90 -7.63 8.43 -22.62
CA VAL A 90 -8.74 7.81 -23.35
C VAL A 90 -10.07 8.45 -22.95
N SER A 91 -10.91 8.80 -23.94
CA SER A 91 -12.22 9.39 -23.69
C SER A 91 -13.11 8.44 -22.85
N LYS A 92 -13.76 8.94 -21.81
CA LYS A 92 -14.60 8.14 -20.91
C LYS A 92 -16.03 8.00 -21.39
N SER A 93 -16.63 6.86 -21.05
CA SER A 93 -18.04 6.54 -21.26
C SER A 93 -18.76 6.35 -19.92
N PHE A 94 -20.09 6.36 -19.90
CA PHE A 94 -20.83 6.02 -18.67
C PHE A 94 -20.64 4.56 -18.25
N GLY A 95 -20.39 3.65 -19.20
CA GLY A 95 -20.07 2.25 -18.90
C GLY A 95 -18.79 2.09 -18.06
N ASP A 96 -17.85 3.04 -18.16
CA ASP A 96 -16.61 3.03 -17.40
C ASP A 96 -16.86 3.19 -15.88
N ALA A 97 -18.00 3.75 -15.48
CA ALA A 97 -18.40 3.87 -14.09
C ALA A 97 -18.50 2.49 -13.39
N TYR A 98 -18.76 1.43 -14.13
CA TYR A 98 -18.72 0.07 -13.61
C TYR A 98 -17.33 -0.26 -13.06
N PHE A 99 -16.28 -0.04 -13.85
CA PHE A 99 -14.90 -0.35 -13.48
C PHE A 99 -14.31 0.65 -12.51
N PHE A 100 -14.65 1.92 -12.64
CA PHE A 100 -14.02 3.00 -11.85
C PHE A 100 -14.71 3.24 -10.51
N ILE A 101 -16.00 2.95 -10.39
CA ILE A 101 -16.80 3.25 -9.19
C ILE A 101 -17.39 1.99 -8.58
N LEU A 102 -18.14 1.20 -9.36
CA LEU A 102 -18.90 0.09 -8.81
C LEU A 102 -17.99 -1.02 -8.26
N LEU A 103 -16.98 -1.45 -9.02
CA LEU A 103 -16.05 -2.51 -8.57
C LEU A 103 -15.27 -2.11 -7.31
N PRO A 104 -14.64 -0.91 -7.23
CA PRO A 104 -13.95 -0.49 -6.02
C PRO A 104 -14.87 -0.36 -4.80
N VAL A 105 -16.09 0.15 -4.99
CA VAL A 105 -17.07 0.25 -3.90
C VAL A 105 -17.50 -1.14 -3.45
N ALA A 106 -17.80 -2.06 -4.37
CA ALA A 106 -18.15 -3.44 -4.05
C ALA A 106 -17.05 -4.13 -3.24
N PHE A 107 -15.76 -3.95 -3.62
CA PHE A 107 -14.61 -4.43 -2.88
C PHE A 107 -14.64 -3.97 -1.42
N VAL A 108 -14.81 -2.66 -1.18
CA VAL A 108 -14.81 -2.08 0.17
C VAL A 108 -15.98 -2.59 1.00
N LEU A 109 -17.15 -2.71 0.43
CA LEU A 109 -18.36 -3.17 1.13
C LEU A 109 -18.20 -4.56 1.73
N MET A 110 -17.38 -5.44 1.12
CA MET A 110 -17.17 -6.81 1.60
C MET A 110 -16.50 -6.85 2.98
N PHE A 111 -15.61 -5.92 3.32
CA PHE A 111 -14.85 -5.96 4.58
C PHE A 111 -15.09 -4.76 5.52
N MET A 112 -15.74 -3.69 5.05
CA MET A 112 -15.94 -2.46 5.83
C MET A 112 -16.55 -2.71 7.22
N GLY A 113 -17.55 -3.62 7.30
CA GLY A 113 -18.25 -3.91 8.56
C GLY A 113 -17.35 -4.57 9.62
N VAL A 114 -16.35 -5.34 9.20
CA VAL A 114 -15.37 -5.96 10.09
C VAL A 114 -14.25 -4.99 10.43
N ASP A 115 -13.75 -4.26 9.45
CA ASP A 115 -12.69 -3.27 9.63
C ASP A 115 -13.09 -2.17 10.63
N ARG A 116 -14.36 -1.75 10.63
CA ARG A 116 -14.90 -0.81 11.64
C ARG A 116 -14.83 -1.31 13.07
N LYS A 117 -14.80 -2.61 13.30
CA LYS A 117 -14.77 -3.23 14.63
C LYS A 117 -13.34 -3.47 15.14
N VAL A 118 -12.33 -3.33 14.29
CA VAL A 118 -10.93 -3.49 14.71
C VAL A 118 -10.56 -2.37 15.66
N GLN A 119 -10.14 -2.74 16.87
CA GLN A 119 -9.60 -1.80 17.84
C GLN A 119 -8.08 -1.87 17.78
N LEU A 120 -7.48 -0.81 17.23
CA LEU A 120 -6.03 -0.63 17.27
C LEU A 120 -5.71 0.15 18.54
N ASP A 121 -5.25 -0.53 19.59
CA ASP A 121 -4.80 0.14 20.81
C ASP A 121 -3.35 0.64 20.60
N PRO A 122 -3.13 1.97 20.55
CA PRO A 122 -1.78 2.52 20.44
C PRO A 122 -0.88 2.12 21.63
N ASN A 123 -1.45 1.79 22.78
CA ASN A 123 -0.67 1.37 23.94
C ASN A 123 -0.14 -0.08 23.77
N ASP A 124 -0.91 -0.96 23.14
CA ASP A 124 -0.43 -2.30 22.79
C ASP A 124 0.76 -2.25 21.84
N MET A 125 0.78 -1.26 20.92
CA MET A 125 1.89 -1.03 19.98
C MET A 125 3.06 -0.27 20.61
N ARG A 126 2.80 0.51 21.67
CA ARG A 126 3.82 1.30 22.40
C ARG A 126 4.43 0.56 23.57
N GLN A 127 4.18 -0.73 23.76
CA GLN A 127 4.78 -1.47 24.89
C GLN A 127 6.31 -1.36 24.83
N GLU A 128 6.80 -0.19 25.26
CA GLU A 128 8.22 0.15 25.34
C GLU A 128 8.79 -0.36 26.68
N GLY A 129 9.92 -1.00 26.59
CA GLY A 129 10.86 -1.01 27.69
C GLY A 129 10.75 -2.14 28.71
N LYS A 130 10.05 -3.22 28.46
CA LYS A 130 10.31 -4.44 29.22
C LYS A 130 11.53 -5.11 28.62
N GLU A 131 12.58 -5.29 29.44
CA GLU A 131 13.80 -6.02 29.05
C GLU A 131 13.54 -7.52 28.76
N SER A 132 12.32 -8.00 29.02
CA SER A 132 11.92 -9.39 28.78
C SER A 132 11.64 -9.62 27.30
N PHE A 133 12.33 -10.59 26.73
CA PHE A 133 12.08 -11.08 25.38
C PHE A 133 10.70 -11.77 25.32
N SER A 134 9.93 -11.44 24.29
CA SER A 134 8.71 -12.14 23.90
C SER A 134 9.04 -13.22 22.86
N PHE A 135 8.09 -14.12 22.59
CA PHE A 135 8.24 -15.08 21.49
C PHE A 135 8.47 -14.38 20.13
N VAL A 136 7.82 -13.24 19.90
CA VAL A 136 8.01 -12.45 18.68
C VAL A 136 9.44 -11.92 18.57
N ASP A 137 10.06 -11.50 19.70
CA ASP A 137 11.44 -11.01 19.69
C ASP A 137 12.42 -12.14 19.32
N TYR A 138 12.24 -13.35 19.84
CA TYR A 138 13.07 -14.52 19.46
C TYR A 138 12.88 -14.89 17.99
N ALA A 139 11.63 -14.98 17.53
CA ALA A 139 11.31 -15.25 16.13
C ALA A 139 11.94 -14.19 15.20
N MET A 140 11.87 -12.91 15.59
CA MET A 140 12.48 -11.83 14.84
C MET A 140 13.99 -11.98 14.72
N VAL A 141 14.69 -12.27 15.80
CA VAL A 141 16.16 -12.52 15.78
C VAL A 141 16.49 -13.64 14.79
N PHE A 142 15.74 -14.75 14.84
CA PHE A 142 15.93 -15.87 13.91
C PHE A 142 15.71 -15.44 12.45
N ILE A 143 14.64 -14.70 12.18
CA ILE A 143 14.32 -14.19 10.83
C ILE A 143 15.40 -13.24 10.33
N ILE A 144 15.90 -12.32 11.19
CA ILE A 144 16.99 -11.40 10.83
C ILE A 144 18.28 -12.17 10.51
N VAL A 145 18.62 -13.17 11.31
CA VAL A 145 19.82 -14.00 11.06
C VAL A 145 19.69 -14.73 9.72
N ALA A 146 18.53 -15.35 9.45
CA ALA A 146 18.27 -16.01 8.18
C ALA A 146 18.34 -15.02 7.00
N TYR A 147 17.74 -13.83 7.17
CA TYR A 147 17.77 -12.78 6.15
C TYR A 147 19.20 -12.30 5.85
N VAL A 148 19.99 -12.00 6.89
CA VAL A 148 21.38 -11.56 6.73
C VAL A 148 22.23 -12.65 6.09
N PHE A 149 22.07 -13.90 6.53
CA PHE A 149 22.80 -15.04 5.96
C PHE A 149 22.50 -15.18 4.44
N LEU A 150 21.23 -15.19 4.06
CA LEU A 150 20.84 -15.28 2.65
C LEU A 150 21.31 -14.04 1.86
N ARG A 151 21.32 -12.85 2.49
CA ARG A 151 21.79 -11.63 1.85
C ARG A 151 23.29 -11.66 1.59
N VAL A 152 24.07 -12.22 2.53
CA VAL A 152 25.51 -12.41 2.34
C VAL A 152 25.78 -13.40 1.22
N LEU A 153 25.03 -14.51 1.14
CA LEU A 153 25.19 -15.48 0.07
C LEU A 153 24.85 -14.89 -1.32
N SER A 154 23.88 -13.97 -1.38
CA SER A 154 23.50 -13.30 -2.63
C SER A 154 24.28 -12.00 -2.89
N PHE A 155 25.27 -11.65 -2.05
CA PHE A 155 25.95 -10.34 -2.11
C PHE A 155 26.82 -10.20 -3.37
N GLU A 156 27.44 -11.26 -3.83
CA GLU A 156 28.24 -11.24 -5.06
C GLU A 156 27.40 -10.89 -6.28
N ASP A 157 26.15 -11.38 -6.33
CA ASP A 157 25.26 -11.15 -7.45
C ASP A 157 24.56 -9.80 -7.46
N THR A 158 24.32 -9.19 -6.28
CA THR A 158 23.47 -7.99 -6.16
C THR A 158 24.14 -6.79 -5.48
N GLY A 159 25.02 -7.02 -4.49
CA GLY A 159 25.55 -5.96 -3.63
C GLY A 159 26.76 -5.22 -4.23
N LEU A 160 27.70 -5.95 -4.81
CA LEU A 160 28.90 -5.34 -5.42
C LEU A 160 28.57 -4.54 -6.67
N ARG A 161 27.59 -4.98 -7.46
CA ARG A 161 27.14 -4.29 -8.67
C ARG A 161 26.62 -2.88 -8.40
N PHE A 162 26.00 -2.64 -7.23
CA PHE A 162 25.56 -1.30 -6.84
C PHE A 162 26.70 -0.28 -6.79
N PHE A 163 27.88 -0.69 -6.25
CA PHE A 163 29.03 0.20 -6.13
C PHE A 163 29.83 0.35 -7.42
N THR A 164 29.72 -0.62 -8.34
CA THR A 164 30.46 -0.64 -9.61
C THR A 164 29.66 -0.11 -10.80
N GLU A 165 28.37 -0.40 -10.86
CA GLU A 165 27.53 -0.17 -12.03
C GLU A 165 26.40 0.87 -11.76
N GLY A 166 26.22 1.28 -10.50
CA GLY A 166 25.20 2.28 -10.14
C GLY A 166 23.78 1.90 -10.59
N PHE A 167 23.11 2.79 -11.32
CA PHE A 167 21.75 2.53 -11.83
C PHE A 167 21.68 1.47 -12.94
N GLU A 168 22.79 1.12 -13.60
CA GLU A 168 22.83 0.03 -14.58
C GLU A 168 22.70 -1.34 -13.91
N ALA A 169 23.15 -1.48 -12.66
CA ALA A 169 22.91 -2.67 -11.85
C ALA A 169 21.42 -2.97 -11.66
N GLU A 170 20.57 -1.94 -11.64
CA GLU A 170 19.11 -2.13 -11.57
C GLU A 170 18.57 -2.86 -12.79
N ARG A 171 19.09 -2.52 -13.99
CA ARG A 171 18.69 -3.15 -15.25
C ARG A 171 19.14 -4.61 -15.33
N SER A 172 20.36 -4.88 -14.91
CA SER A 172 20.89 -6.26 -14.89
C SER A 172 20.22 -7.11 -13.80
N SER A 173 19.81 -6.51 -12.67
CA SER A 173 19.06 -7.21 -11.63
C SER A 173 17.60 -7.48 -12.01
N GLU A 174 16.98 -6.63 -12.82
CA GLU A 174 15.65 -6.92 -13.40
C GLU A 174 15.70 -8.13 -14.35
N ILE A 175 16.79 -8.26 -15.10
CA ILE A 175 17.00 -9.37 -16.05
C ILE A 175 17.50 -10.66 -15.35
N GLY A 176 18.26 -10.53 -14.26
CA GLY A 176 18.84 -11.66 -13.52
C GLY A 176 18.12 -12.04 -12.22
N ALA A 177 17.14 -11.24 -11.77
CA ALA A 177 16.47 -11.42 -10.48
C ALA A 177 15.30 -12.43 -10.52
N SER A 178 15.13 -13.19 -11.57
CA SER A 178 14.23 -14.34 -11.65
C SER A 178 14.71 -15.54 -10.79
N GLY A 179 15.82 -15.40 -10.07
CA GLY A 179 16.35 -16.45 -9.20
C GLY A 179 15.43 -16.72 -8.00
N GLU A 180 15.23 -18.00 -7.68
CA GLU A 180 14.39 -18.48 -6.56
C GLU A 180 14.75 -17.84 -5.20
N GLY A 181 16.02 -17.47 -4.99
CA GLY A 181 16.50 -16.85 -3.75
C GLY A 181 15.98 -15.43 -3.48
N THR A 182 15.70 -14.64 -4.53
CA THR A 182 15.25 -13.25 -4.37
C THR A 182 13.83 -13.15 -3.82
N GLY A 183 12.96 -14.09 -4.12
CA GLY A 183 11.60 -14.17 -3.61
C GLY A 183 11.56 -14.41 -2.10
N ILE A 184 12.40 -15.32 -1.59
CA ILE A 184 12.51 -15.62 -0.15
C ILE A 184 13.05 -14.42 0.60
N LEU A 185 14.13 -13.79 0.11
CA LEU A 185 14.72 -12.60 0.72
C LEU A 185 13.69 -11.46 0.85
N THR A 186 12.94 -11.22 -0.21
CA THR A 186 11.91 -10.18 -0.22
C THR A 186 10.78 -10.52 0.77
N SER A 187 10.37 -11.78 0.86
CA SER A 187 9.35 -12.22 1.83
C SER A 187 9.82 -12.09 3.27
N LEU A 188 11.08 -12.44 3.57
CA LEU A 188 11.68 -12.25 4.90
C LEU A 188 11.76 -10.77 5.28
N MET A 189 12.16 -9.91 4.35
CA MET A 189 12.19 -8.46 4.56
C MET A 189 10.80 -7.92 4.93
N TRP A 190 9.75 -8.27 4.18
CA TRP A 190 8.39 -7.85 4.49
C TRP A 190 7.91 -8.41 5.81
N THR A 191 8.32 -9.63 6.17
CA THR A 191 8.02 -10.23 7.49
C THR A 191 8.67 -9.42 8.62
N ILE A 192 9.95 -9.03 8.48
CA ILE A 192 10.65 -8.15 9.45
C ILE A 192 9.88 -6.84 9.63
N ILE A 193 9.47 -6.20 8.55
CA ILE A 193 8.72 -4.94 8.57
C ILE A 193 7.38 -5.13 9.32
N MET A 194 6.63 -6.20 9.01
CA MET A 194 5.32 -6.46 9.62
C MET A 194 5.42 -6.84 11.11
N LEU A 195 6.47 -7.49 11.55
CA LEU A 195 6.65 -7.87 12.95
C LEU A 195 7.18 -6.71 13.81
N LEU A 196 7.79 -5.67 13.21
CA LEU A 196 8.40 -4.55 13.93
C LEU A 196 7.46 -3.88 14.96
N PRO A 197 6.17 -3.59 14.66
CA PRO A 197 5.24 -3.03 15.63
C PRO A 197 4.91 -3.95 16.81
N CYS A 198 5.13 -5.26 16.66
CA CYS A 198 4.80 -6.27 17.68
C CYS A 198 5.96 -6.58 18.63
N LEU A 199 7.16 -6.04 18.37
CA LEU A 199 8.35 -6.26 19.19
C LEU A 199 8.25 -5.52 20.52
N LYS A 200 8.71 -6.17 21.60
CA LYS A 200 8.78 -5.58 22.95
C LYS A 200 10.19 -5.12 23.29
N ASN A 201 11.21 -5.86 22.87
CA ASN A 201 12.59 -5.56 23.17
C ASN A 201 13.13 -4.42 22.29
N LYS A 202 13.64 -3.34 22.89
CA LYS A 202 14.16 -2.18 22.19
C LYS A 202 15.37 -2.48 21.31
N TYR A 203 16.25 -3.39 21.73
CA TYR A 203 17.45 -3.74 20.97
C TYR A 203 17.10 -4.51 19.71
N VAL A 204 16.13 -5.45 19.80
CA VAL A 204 15.62 -6.16 18.63
C VAL A 204 14.95 -5.20 17.67
N LYS A 205 14.19 -4.19 18.16
CA LYS A 205 13.63 -3.11 17.32
C LYS A 205 14.71 -2.35 16.56
N TRP A 206 15.79 -1.97 17.24
CA TRP A 206 16.90 -1.25 16.60
C TRP A 206 17.59 -2.09 15.53
N ILE A 207 17.90 -3.37 15.83
CA ILE A 207 18.51 -4.29 14.87
C ILE A 207 17.60 -4.49 13.66
N ALA A 208 16.30 -4.70 13.87
CA ALA A 208 15.32 -4.82 12.80
C ALA A 208 15.24 -3.54 11.95
N GLY A 209 15.22 -2.37 12.61
CA GLY A 209 15.25 -1.06 11.94
C GLY A 209 16.50 -0.86 11.08
N LEU A 210 17.67 -1.25 11.60
CA LEU A 210 18.92 -1.22 10.85
C LEU A 210 18.90 -2.16 9.64
N ALA A 211 18.40 -3.39 9.81
CA ALA A 211 18.25 -4.34 8.71
C ALA A 211 17.35 -3.80 7.59
N ILE A 212 16.24 -3.15 7.95
CA ILE A 212 15.33 -2.50 6.98
C ILE A 212 16.04 -1.33 6.28
N ALA A 213 16.73 -0.47 7.03
CA ALA A 213 17.45 0.69 6.47
C ALA A 213 18.53 0.24 5.48
N LEU A 214 19.33 -0.76 5.84
CA LEU A 214 20.35 -1.34 4.95
C LEU A 214 19.69 -1.95 3.70
N THR A 215 18.55 -2.61 3.84
CA THR A 215 17.83 -3.15 2.69
C THR A 215 17.38 -2.03 1.75
N CYS A 216 16.85 -0.93 2.26
CA CYS A 216 16.43 0.21 1.43
C CYS A 216 17.63 0.83 0.67
N VAL A 217 18.81 0.86 1.29
CA VAL A 217 20.04 1.35 0.63
C VAL A 217 20.50 0.42 -0.49
N PHE A 218 20.46 -0.89 -0.25
CA PHE A 218 20.91 -1.89 -1.24
C PHE A 218 19.82 -2.30 -2.23
N CYS A 219 18.55 -1.97 -1.97
CA CYS A 219 17.44 -2.26 -2.86
C CYS A 219 17.18 -1.05 -3.76
N LEU A 220 17.67 -1.11 -5.00
CA LEU A 220 17.51 -0.05 -5.98
C LEU A 220 16.08 0.08 -6.53
N LYS A 221 15.19 -0.85 -6.17
CA LYS A 221 13.79 -0.84 -6.64
C LYS A 221 12.99 0.23 -5.89
N ARG A 222 12.73 1.36 -6.55
CA ARG A 222 11.93 2.49 -6.01
C ARG A 222 10.61 2.05 -5.37
N GLY A 223 9.91 1.10 -5.98
CA GLY A 223 8.65 0.58 -5.47
C GLY A 223 8.77 -0.04 -4.07
N VAL A 224 9.89 -0.70 -3.75
CA VAL A 224 10.14 -1.25 -2.41
C VAL A 224 10.34 -0.13 -1.40
N VAL A 225 11.21 0.85 -1.72
CA VAL A 225 11.49 1.98 -0.83
C VAL A 225 10.22 2.78 -0.53
N ILE A 226 9.41 3.08 -1.55
CA ILE A 226 8.13 3.79 -1.38
C ILE A 226 7.18 3.00 -0.48
N ARG A 227 7.06 1.69 -0.67
CA ARG A 227 6.20 0.85 0.18
C ARG A 227 6.69 0.80 1.62
N VAL A 228 7.99 0.73 1.86
CA VAL A 228 8.58 0.80 3.20
C VAL A 228 8.28 2.14 3.86
N LEU A 229 8.53 3.24 3.17
CA LEU A 229 8.22 4.59 3.67
C LEU A 229 6.73 4.75 3.96
N LEU A 230 5.87 4.27 3.07
CA LEU A 230 4.43 4.32 3.25
C LEU A 230 3.96 3.45 4.42
N PHE A 231 4.57 2.27 4.63
CA PHE A 231 4.30 1.46 5.81
C PHE A 231 4.61 2.23 7.10
N PHE A 232 5.78 2.86 7.19
CA PHE A 232 6.13 3.68 8.36
C PHE A 232 5.24 4.90 8.52
N LEU A 233 4.85 5.55 7.44
CA LEU A 233 3.89 6.64 7.47
C LEU A 233 2.53 6.16 8.02
N CYS A 234 2.00 5.05 7.52
CA CYS A 234 0.77 4.44 8.03
C CYS A 234 0.90 4.05 9.50
N TYR A 235 2.04 3.51 9.91
CA TYR A 235 2.34 3.18 11.31
C TYR A 235 2.28 4.44 12.21
N LEU A 236 2.94 5.52 11.80
CA LEU A 236 2.90 6.78 12.52
C LEU A 236 1.49 7.40 12.55
N LEU A 237 0.77 7.32 11.44
CA LEU A 237 -0.61 7.79 11.34
C LEU A 237 -1.55 7.03 12.30
N VAL A 238 -1.39 5.72 12.42
CA VAL A 238 -2.16 4.91 13.39
C VAL A 238 -1.79 5.27 14.82
N LEU A 239 -0.50 5.46 15.13
CA LEU A 239 -0.03 5.80 16.48
C LEU A 239 -0.37 7.21 16.93
N LYS A 240 -0.35 8.18 16.01
CA LYS A 240 -0.47 9.60 16.29
C LYS A 240 -1.55 10.29 15.44
N GLY A 241 -2.62 9.57 15.10
CA GLY A 241 -3.64 10.04 14.17
C GLY A 241 -4.20 11.43 14.52
N SER A 242 -4.43 11.72 15.79
CA SER A 242 -4.91 13.04 16.23
C SER A 242 -3.94 14.19 15.90
N PHE A 243 -2.63 13.93 15.91
CA PHE A 243 -1.63 14.94 15.53
C PHE A 243 -1.71 15.24 14.02
N PHE A 244 -1.82 14.21 13.19
CA PHE A 244 -1.81 14.38 11.73
C PHE A 244 -3.07 15.06 11.18
N PHE A 245 -4.19 14.99 11.91
CA PHE A 245 -5.39 15.79 11.61
C PHE A 245 -5.35 17.20 12.21
N SER A 246 -4.30 17.56 12.95
CA SER A 246 -4.06 18.93 13.37
C SER A 246 -3.52 19.79 12.20
N ARG A 247 -3.68 21.13 12.28
CA ARG A 247 -3.13 22.03 11.25
C ARG A 247 -1.62 21.84 11.02
N LYS A 248 -0.85 21.61 12.09
CA LYS A 248 0.60 21.37 12.01
C LYS A 248 0.89 20.02 11.35
N GLY A 249 0.13 18.98 11.69
CA GLY A 249 0.28 17.65 11.11
C GLY A 249 -0.05 17.61 9.62
N VAL A 250 -1.13 18.28 9.20
CA VAL A 250 -1.49 18.43 7.78
C VAL A 250 -0.38 19.15 7.01
N LEU A 251 0.18 20.24 7.57
CA LEU A 251 1.30 20.95 6.93
C LEU A 251 2.52 20.03 6.78
N VAL A 252 2.85 19.25 7.79
CA VAL A 252 3.96 18.27 7.73
C VAL A 252 3.69 17.21 6.66
N LEU A 253 2.47 16.67 6.58
CA LEU A 253 2.10 15.70 5.54
C LEU A 253 2.22 16.28 4.13
N VAL A 254 1.74 17.51 3.92
CA VAL A 254 1.86 18.20 2.64
C VAL A 254 3.34 18.42 2.29
N LEU A 255 4.16 18.88 3.24
CA LEU A 255 5.60 19.07 3.03
C LEU A 255 6.29 17.75 2.68
N VAL A 256 6.01 16.67 3.40
CA VAL A 256 6.56 15.32 3.13
C VAL A 256 6.12 14.84 1.73
N ALA A 257 4.86 15.06 1.35
CA ALA A 257 4.36 14.69 0.04
C ALA A 257 5.05 15.49 -1.09
N LEU A 258 5.26 16.80 -0.90
CA LEU A 258 5.93 17.65 -1.88
C LEU A 258 7.41 17.28 -2.03
N VAL A 259 8.15 17.16 -0.92
CA VAL A 259 9.57 16.78 -0.93
C VAL A 259 9.74 15.35 -1.47
N GLY A 260 8.91 14.41 -1.00
CA GLY A 260 8.94 13.02 -1.47
C GLY A 260 8.62 12.93 -2.98
N GLY A 261 7.62 13.65 -3.44
CA GLY A 261 7.26 13.71 -4.85
C GLY A 261 8.36 14.33 -5.72
N TYR A 262 9.00 15.41 -5.24
CA TYR A 262 10.15 16.01 -5.93
C TYR A 262 11.34 15.04 -6.03
N CYS A 263 11.73 14.42 -4.93
CA CYS A 263 12.78 13.40 -4.93
C CYS A 263 12.45 12.23 -5.85
N PHE A 264 11.18 11.83 -5.89
CA PHE A 264 10.71 10.77 -6.79
C PHE A 264 10.82 11.14 -8.26
N ALA A 265 10.47 12.38 -8.62
CA ALA A 265 10.60 12.90 -9.98
C ALA A 265 12.07 12.93 -10.41
N VAL A 266 12.94 13.56 -9.61
CA VAL A 266 14.40 13.64 -9.88
C VAL A 266 15.02 12.25 -10.04
N TRP A 267 14.63 11.31 -9.16
CA TRP A 267 15.10 9.91 -9.28
C TRP A 267 14.55 9.24 -10.56
N GLY A 268 13.31 9.59 -10.96
CA GLY A 268 12.70 9.13 -12.21
C GLY A 268 13.52 9.52 -13.43
N ASP A 269 13.84 10.79 -13.54
CA ASP A 269 14.60 11.35 -14.65
C ASP A 269 16.02 10.77 -14.69
N ALA A 270 16.72 10.73 -13.55
CA ALA A 270 18.05 10.15 -13.45
C ALA A 270 18.09 8.68 -13.92
N ARG A 271 17.06 7.89 -13.58
CA ARG A 271 16.93 6.51 -14.01
C ARG A 271 16.73 6.37 -15.53
N GLN A 272 15.91 7.25 -16.11
CA GLN A 272 15.65 7.20 -17.55
C GLN A 272 16.89 7.62 -18.35
N MET A 273 17.63 8.61 -17.86
CA MET A 273 18.92 9.01 -18.46
C MET A 273 19.93 7.86 -18.41
N ALA A 274 20.03 7.15 -17.28
CA ALA A 274 20.89 5.97 -17.14
C ALA A 274 20.48 4.81 -18.06
N ARG A 275 19.21 4.74 -18.46
CA ARG A 275 18.70 3.76 -19.45
C ARG A 275 18.94 4.17 -20.90
N GLY A 276 19.66 5.26 -21.13
CA GLY A 276 19.98 5.76 -22.45
C GLY A 276 18.86 6.57 -23.11
N ALA A 277 17.97 7.17 -22.30
CA ALA A 277 17.04 8.17 -22.79
C ALA A 277 17.80 9.33 -23.41
N ALA A 278 17.26 9.92 -24.46
CA ALA A 278 17.83 11.10 -25.10
C ALA A 278 18.00 12.26 -24.11
N SER A 279 18.96 13.15 -24.35
CA SER A 279 19.25 14.28 -23.47
C SER A 279 18.07 15.25 -23.29
N ASP A 280 17.10 15.20 -24.18
CA ASP A 280 15.85 15.97 -24.21
C ASP A 280 14.67 15.18 -23.61
N TYR A 281 14.94 14.06 -22.92
CA TYR A 281 13.91 13.29 -22.24
C TYR A 281 13.17 14.13 -21.22
N SER A 282 11.86 14.26 -21.39
CA SER A 282 10.94 14.87 -20.44
C SER A 282 9.72 13.99 -20.31
N VAL A 283 9.29 13.71 -19.07
CA VAL A 283 8.06 12.96 -18.82
C VAL A 283 6.85 13.72 -19.35
N SER A 284 6.87 15.04 -19.27
CA SER A 284 5.80 15.87 -19.83
C SER A 284 5.61 15.64 -21.32
N SER A 285 6.69 15.40 -22.09
CA SER A 285 6.61 15.06 -23.51
C SER A 285 6.08 13.66 -23.76
N ILE A 286 6.46 12.66 -22.92
CA ILE A 286 6.03 11.28 -23.10
C ILE A 286 4.54 11.09 -22.87
N ILE A 287 4.01 11.67 -21.79
CA ILE A 287 2.58 11.61 -21.49
C ILE A 287 1.79 12.69 -22.23
N GLU A 288 2.44 13.43 -23.13
CA GLU A 288 1.86 14.59 -23.80
C GLU A 288 1.13 15.50 -22.81
N SER A 289 1.86 15.86 -21.74
CA SER A 289 1.30 16.66 -20.66
C SER A 289 0.91 18.06 -21.16
N ARG A 290 -0.26 18.50 -20.76
CA ARG A 290 -0.74 19.86 -21.04
C ARG A 290 -0.11 20.89 -20.12
N ILE A 291 0.63 20.44 -19.10
CA ILE A 291 1.39 21.28 -18.18
C ILE A 291 2.87 20.94 -18.39
N ASP A 292 3.64 21.93 -18.84
CA ASP A 292 5.09 21.80 -19.04
C ASP A 292 5.81 21.90 -17.68
N ASN A 293 5.67 20.86 -16.87
CA ASN A 293 6.33 20.72 -15.57
C ASN A 293 6.49 19.24 -15.23
N ASP A 294 7.71 18.73 -15.25
CA ASP A 294 8.01 17.32 -15.05
C ASP A 294 7.57 16.80 -13.66
N PHE A 295 7.68 17.60 -12.61
CA PHE A 295 7.20 17.20 -11.29
C PHE A 295 5.68 16.94 -11.26
N ILE A 296 4.91 17.86 -11.88
CA ILE A 296 3.45 17.69 -11.97
C ILE A 296 3.12 16.52 -12.89
N SER A 297 3.83 16.39 -14.00
CA SER A 297 3.63 15.31 -14.98
C SER A 297 3.95 13.93 -14.38
N TRP A 298 5.06 13.78 -13.64
CA TRP A 298 5.37 12.55 -12.89
C TRP A 298 4.30 12.24 -11.86
N THR A 299 3.92 13.22 -11.04
CA THR A 299 2.90 13.03 -10.01
C THR A 299 1.58 12.61 -10.64
N TYR A 300 1.17 13.25 -11.72
CA TYR A 300 -0.04 12.93 -12.44
C TYR A 300 0.01 11.53 -13.07
N ALA A 301 1.12 11.20 -13.72
CA ALA A 301 1.31 9.90 -14.34
C ALA A 301 1.13 8.76 -13.32
N TYR A 302 1.78 8.84 -12.17
CA TYR A 302 1.70 7.80 -11.15
C TYR A 302 0.40 7.79 -10.32
N THR A 303 -0.33 8.89 -10.25
CA THR A 303 -1.58 8.95 -9.49
C THR A 303 -2.82 8.75 -10.34
N ALA A 304 -2.80 9.25 -11.57
CA ALA A 304 -4.00 9.42 -12.36
C ALA A 304 -4.05 8.56 -13.64
N LEU A 305 -2.95 8.45 -14.40
CA LEU A 305 -2.95 7.70 -15.68
C LEU A 305 -3.22 6.19 -15.52
N ASN A 306 -3.06 5.65 -14.32
CA ASN A 306 -3.35 4.24 -14.03
C ASN A 306 -4.81 3.85 -14.34
N PHE A 307 -5.75 4.81 -14.28
CA PHE A 307 -7.15 4.58 -14.65
C PHE A 307 -7.34 4.50 -16.17
N ASP A 308 -6.49 5.17 -16.94
CA ASP A 308 -6.50 5.06 -18.40
C ASP A 308 -5.89 3.74 -18.83
N VAL A 309 -4.83 3.25 -18.16
CA VAL A 309 -4.32 1.88 -18.35
C VAL A 309 -5.37 0.83 -17.96
N LEU A 310 -6.10 1.03 -16.84
CA LEU A 310 -7.23 0.17 -16.48
C LEU A 310 -8.27 0.16 -17.61
N LYS A 311 -8.55 1.31 -18.22
CA LYS A 311 -9.48 1.39 -19.34
C LYS A 311 -8.98 0.58 -20.54
N GLN A 312 -7.70 0.67 -20.89
CA GLN A 312 -7.10 -0.13 -21.95
C GLN A 312 -7.22 -1.64 -21.67
N CYS A 313 -7.11 -2.06 -20.40
CA CYS A 313 -7.24 -3.47 -20.03
C CYS A 313 -8.58 -4.09 -20.46
N TYR A 314 -9.67 -3.34 -20.49
CA TYR A 314 -10.98 -3.88 -20.92
C TYR A 314 -11.37 -3.53 -22.36
N ILE A 315 -10.70 -2.56 -22.99
CA ILE A 315 -10.92 -2.25 -24.42
C ILE A 315 -10.11 -3.20 -25.30
N ASP A 316 -8.81 -3.33 -25.00
CA ASP A 316 -7.84 -4.05 -25.83
C ASP A 316 -7.47 -5.42 -25.24
N GLY A 317 -7.93 -5.72 -24.02
CA GLY A 317 -7.60 -6.93 -23.30
C GLY A 317 -8.28 -8.16 -23.92
N GLU A 318 -7.50 -9.17 -24.25
CA GLU A 318 -8.05 -10.50 -24.50
C GLU A 318 -8.49 -11.10 -23.17
N VAL A 319 -9.80 -11.27 -23.01
CA VAL A 319 -10.38 -11.89 -21.81
C VAL A 319 -10.01 -13.38 -21.84
N THR A 320 -9.09 -13.79 -20.98
CA THR A 320 -8.62 -15.19 -20.91
C THR A 320 -9.64 -16.11 -20.22
N GLY A 321 -10.52 -15.55 -19.38
CA GLY A 321 -11.47 -16.31 -18.57
C GLY A 321 -10.86 -17.06 -17.40
N GLU A 322 -9.57 -16.81 -17.09
CA GLU A 322 -8.82 -17.48 -16.04
C GLU A 322 -8.77 -16.64 -14.76
N PHE A 323 -8.51 -17.27 -13.62
CA PHE A 323 -8.29 -16.61 -12.32
C PHE A 323 -6.81 -16.59 -11.94
N THR A 324 -5.94 -16.38 -12.93
CA THR A 324 -4.48 -16.51 -12.77
C THR A 324 -3.95 -15.52 -11.74
N GLU A 325 -4.40 -14.27 -11.82
CA GLU A 325 -3.94 -13.22 -10.89
C GLU A 325 -4.37 -13.49 -9.45
N LEU A 326 -5.60 -13.96 -9.22
CA LEU A 326 -6.07 -14.30 -7.89
C LEU A 326 -5.30 -15.50 -7.31
N MET A 327 -4.97 -16.46 -8.17
CA MET A 327 -4.25 -17.69 -7.80
C MET A 327 -2.72 -17.53 -7.84
N LYS A 328 -2.21 -16.39 -8.25
CA LYS A 328 -0.78 -16.12 -8.41
C LYS A 328 0.09 -16.51 -7.20
N PRO A 329 -0.28 -16.19 -5.94
CA PRO A 329 0.52 -16.63 -4.79
C PRO A 329 0.53 -18.17 -4.63
N VAL A 330 -0.60 -18.83 -4.89
CA VAL A 330 -0.71 -20.30 -4.79
C VAL A 330 0.08 -20.96 -5.92
N ASN A 331 -0.09 -20.51 -7.15
CA ASN A 331 0.60 -21.06 -8.31
C ASN A 331 2.12 -20.92 -8.18
N ARG A 332 2.61 -19.76 -7.71
CA ARG A 332 4.04 -19.57 -7.47
C ARG A 332 4.56 -20.46 -6.34
N PHE A 333 3.75 -20.73 -5.33
CA PHE A 333 4.13 -21.66 -4.25
C PHE A 333 4.25 -23.11 -4.74
N VAL A 334 3.32 -23.54 -5.61
CA VAL A 334 3.26 -24.94 -6.10
C VAL A 334 4.27 -25.20 -7.19
N HIS A 335 4.45 -24.27 -8.11
CA HIS A 335 5.24 -24.47 -9.35
C HIS A 335 6.62 -23.81 -9.33
N GLY A 336 6.94 -23.04 -8.27
CA GLY A 336 8.21 -22.31 -8.14
C GLY A 336 8.27 -21.04 -9.00
N ALA A 337 9.37 -20.29 -8.84
CA ALA A 337 9.57 -19.01 -9.52
C ALA A 337 9.86 -19.17 -11.03
N ALA A 338 10.38 -20.31 -11.45
CA ALA A 338 10.82 -20.52 -12.83
C ALA A 338 9.67 -20.57 -13.87
N MET A 339 8.45 -20.83 -13.46
CA MET A 339 7.27 -20.84 -14.34
C MET A 339 6.55 -19.50 -14.44
N TYR A 340 6.87 -18.56 -13.58
CA TYR A 340 6.29 -17.23 -13.60
C TYR A 340 7.36 -16.22 -13.96
N ASP A 341 7.44 -15.92 -15.23
CA ASP A 341 8.18 -14.75 -15.70
C ASP A 341 7.60 -13.52 -15.02
N ASP A 342 8.43 -12.74 -14.31
CA ASP A 342 8.01 -11.49 -13.67
C ASP A 342 7.56 -10.41 -14.70
N ASP A 343 7.59 -10.74 -15.97
CA ASP A 343 7.12 -9.93 -17.09
C ASP A 343 5.60 -9.86 -17.25
N GLU A 344 4.81 -10.30 -16.27
CA GLU A 344 3.34 -10.10 -16.30
C GLU A 344 2.95 -8.62 -16.44
N ASN A 345 3.79 -7.70 -15.99
CA ASN A 345 3.59 -6.28 -16.28
C ASN A 345 3.94 -5.89 -17.73
N ALA A 346 4.75 -6.69 -18.42
CA ALA A 346 5.06 -6.49 -19.83
C ALA A 346 3.84 -6.72 -20.74
N ASN A 347 2.86 -7.47 -20.25
CA ASN A 347 1.63 -7.75 -20.97
C ASN A 347 0.47 -6.79 -20.65
N LEU A 348 0.61 -5.89 -19.69
CA LEU A 348 -0.39 -4.84 -19.49
C LEU A 348 -0.30 -3.83 -20.65
N PRO A 349 -1.44 -3.33 -21.15
CA PRO A 349 -1.44 -2.28 -22.14
C PRO A 349 -0.59 -1.10 -21.63
N SER A 350 0.29 -0.58 -22.47
CA SER A 350 1.11 0.57 -22.09
C SER A 350 0.60 1.82 -22.79
N LEU A 351 0.33 2.86 -22.02
CA LEU A 351 0.12 4.21 -22.54
C LEU A 351 1.49 4.89 -22.61
N ASN A 352 2.07 4.97 -23.81
CA ASN A 352 3.38 5.61 -24.04
C ASN A 352 4.49 5.15 -23.07
N GLY A 353 4.59 3.82 -22.84
CA GLY A 353 5.56 3.24 -21.91
C GLY A 353 5.11 3.22 -20.44
N PHE A 354 3.94 3.75 -20.11
CA PHE A 354 3.29 3.62 -18.80
C PHE A 354 2.47 2.34 -18.76
N ASN A 355 2.90 1.36 -17.98
CA ASN A 355 2.24 0.06 -17.84
C ASN A 355 1.69 -0.19 -16.42
N ALA A 356 1.67 0.82 -15.54
CA ALA A 356 1.09 0.70 -14.24
C ALA A 356 -0.44 0.85 -14.32
N SER A 357 -1.17 -0.11 -13.78
CA SER A 357 -2.63 -0.06 -13.64
C SER A 357 -3.04 0.01 -12.18
N THR A 358 -4.31 0.33 -11.92
CA THR A 358 -4.89 0.17 -10.58
C THR A 358 -4.88 -1.31 -10.16
N PHE A 359 -5.18 -1.60 -8.89
CA PHE A 359 -5.28 -3.00 -8.41
C PHE A 359 -6.29 -3.84 -9.20
N LEU A 360 -7.22 -3.20 -9.91
CA LEU A 360 -8.25 -3.85 -10.72
C LEU A 360 -7.72 -4.33 -12.08
N GLY A 361 -6.66 -3.68 -12.60
CA GLY A 361 -6.19 -3.93 -13.97
C GLY A 361 -6.00 -5.39 -14.33
N PRO A 362 -5.25 -6.18 -13.56
CA PRO A 362 -5.06 -7.60 -13.83
C PRO A 362 -6.37 -8.39 -13.86
N PHE A 363 -7.27 -8.15 -12.91
CA PHE A 363 -8.58 -8.85 -12.85
C PHE A 363 -9.50 -8.48 -14.02
N VAL A 364 -9.49 -7.20 -14.39
CA VAL A 364 -10.30 -6.71 -15.52
C VAL A 364 -9.77 -7.25 -16.83
N ARG A 365 -8.46 -7.37 -16.98
CA ARG A 365 -7.84 -7.99 -18.15
C ARG A 365 -8.20 -9.47 -18.30
N GLU A 366 -8.20 -10.22 -17.19
CA GLU A 366 -8.50 -11.66 -17.21
C GLU A 366 -9.98 -11.94 -17.46
N LEU A 367 -10.86 -11.18 -16.82
CA LEU A 367 -12.29 -11.51 -16.72
C LEU A 367 -13.22 -10.46 -17.34
N GLY A 368 -12.71 -9.32 -17.78
CA GLY A 368 -13.54 -8.24 -18.33
C GLY A 368 -14.64 -7.81 -17.35
N VAL A 369 -15.90 -7.88 -17.78
CA VAL A 369 -17.08 -7.53 -16.97
C VAL A 369 -17.26 -8.46 -15.78
N PHE A 370 -16.78 -9.71 -15.85
CA PHE A 370 -16.86 -10.69 -14.76
C PHE A 370 -15.81 -10.50 -13.67
N SER A 371 -14.93 -9.51 -13.78
CA SER A 371 -13.95 -9.16 -12.75
C SER A 371 -14.57 -8.87 -11.38
N ILE A 372 -15.88 -8.58 -11.31
CA ILE A 372 -16.62 -8.46 -10.05
C ILE A 372 -16.48 -9.72 -9.17
N VAL A 373 -16.40 -10.90 -9.76
CA VAL A 373 -16.25 -12.17 -9.03
C VAL A 373 -14.90 -12.19 -8.28
N SER A 374 -13.79 -11.90 -8.97
CA SER A 374 -12.46 -11.83 -8.34
C SER A 374 -12.39 -10.74 -7.26
N VAL A 375 -13.01 -9.59 -7.53
CA VAL A 375 -13.04 -8.46 -6.60
C VAL A 375 -13.81 -8.80 -5.32
N LEU A 376 -14.95 -9.50 -5.43
CA LEU A 376 -15.74 -9.95 -4.28
C LEU A 376 -14.98 -11.03 -3.50
N ILE A 377 -14.35 -12.00 -4.17
CA ILE A 377 -13.50 -13.03 -3.51
C ILE A 377 -12.37 -12.36 -2.77
N LEU A 378 -11.63 -11.44 -3.40
CA LEU A 378 -10.54 -10.71 -2.75
C LEU A 378 -11.04 -9.92 -1.53
N GLY A 379 -12.18 -9.26 -1.64
CA GLY A 379 -12.81 -8.53 -0.52
C GLY A 379 -13.20 -9.47 0.64
N LEU A 380 -13.71 -10.67 0.34
CA LEU A 380 -14.01 -11.70 1.35
C LEU A 380 -12.73 -12.22 2.02
N LEU A 381 -11.68 -12.50 1.24
CA LEU A 381 -10.39 -12.92 1.78
C LEU A 381 -9.82 -11.85 2.70
N LEU A 382 -9.90 -10.58 2.31
CA LEU A 382 -9.48 -9.46 3.15
C LEU A 382 -10.31 -9.34 4.43
N ARG A 383 -11.61 -9.57 4.36
CA ARG A 383 -12.50 -9.63 5.54
C ARG A 383 -12.05 -10.70 6.53
N LEU A 384 -11.78 -11.92 6.05
CA LEU A 384 -11.30 -13.03 6.88
C LEU A 384 -9.91 -12.70 7.48
N LEU A 385 -9.03 -12.16 6.66
CA LEU A 385 -7.70 -11.73 7.08
C LEU A 385 -7.76 -10.69 8.22
N ILE A 386 -8.61 -9.68 8.11
CA ILE A 386 -8.81 -8.67 9.16
C ILE A 386 -9.32 -9.31 10.47
N GLN A 387 -10.19 -10.31 10.40
CA GLN A 387 -10.63 -11.04 11.59
C GLN A 387 -9.47 -11.81 12.25
N VAL A 388 -8.66 -12.51 11.46
CA VAL A 388 -7.48 -13.24 11.97
C VAL A 388 -6.46 -12.26 12.58
N ILE A 389 -6.20 -11.13 11.93
CA ILE A 389 -5.32 -10.06 12.44
C ILE A 389 -5.79 -9.59 13.83
N SER A 390 -7.08 -9.34 13.98
CA SER A 390 -7.65 -8.89 15.24
C SER A 390 -7.46 -9.95 16.35
N CYS A 391 -7.69 -11.23 16.06
CA CYS A 391 -7.49 -12.33 17.01
C CYS A 391 -6.02 -12.53 17.36
N ALA A 392 -5.12 -12.46 16.37
CA ALA A 392 -3.69 -12.66 16.55
C ALA A 392 -2.95 -11.40 17.07
N LYS A 393 -3.62 -10.26 17.18
CA LYS A 393 -3.02 -8.95 17.48
C LYS A 393 -1.85 -8.58 16.55
N ALA A 394 -1.95 -8.98 15.29
CA ALA A 394 -0.91 -8.80 14.28
C ALA A 394 -0.99 -7.40 13.65
N TYR A 395 -0.79 -6.36 14.47
CA TYR A 395 -0.96 -4.96 14.08
C TYR A 395 -0.10 -4.54 12.88
N GLY A 396 1.12 -5.07 12.76
CA GLY A 396 1.97 -4.77 11.62
C GLY A 396 1.44 -5.32 10.30
N VAL A 397 0.74 -6.45 10.32
CA VAL A 397 0.03 -6.97 9.13
C VAL A 397 -1.12 -6.03 8.76
N TYR A 398 -1.86 -5.52 9.73
CA TYR A 398 -2.89 -4.50 9.48
C TYR A 398 -2.33 -3.25 8.79
N ILE A 399 -1.18 -2.76 9.29
CA ILE A 399 -0.50 -1.59 8.72
C ILE A 399 0.01 -1.87 7.31
N MET A 400 0.48 -3.10 7.03
CA MET A 400 0.89 -3.49 5.68
C MET A 400 -0.30 -3.47 4.71
N ILE A 401 -1.46 -4.00 5.11
CA ILE A 401 -2.67 -3.94 4.31
C ILE A 401 -3.09 -2.48 4.10
N LEU A 402 -3.02 -1.66 5.15
CA LEU A 402 -3.31 -0.23 5.07
C LEU A 402 -2.41 0.48 4.04
N SER A 403 -1.11 0.19 4.03
CA SER A 403 -0.17 0.73 3.06
C SER A 403 -0.40 0.20 1.64
N THR A 404 -0.79 -1.06 1.50
CA THR A 404 -1.16 -1.67 0.21
C THR A 404 -2.41 -1.01 -0.36
N VAL A 405 -3.40 -0.78 0.47
CA VAL A 405 -4.64 -0.09 0.11
C VAL A 405 -4.39 1.36 -0.30
N ALA A 406 -3.46 2.02 0.39
CA ALA A 406 -3.07 3.39 0.03
C ALA A 406 -2.45 3.50 -1.37
N LEU A 407 -1.90 2.41 -1.91
CA LEU A 407 -1.34 2.32 -3.28
C LEU A 407 -2.29 1.61 -4.28
N ALA A 408 -3.50 1.26 -3.90
CA ALA A 408 -4.41 0.49 -4.76
C ALA A 408 -4.79 1.20 -6.08
N PHE A 409 -4.68 2.51 -6.13
CA PHE A 409 -4.85 3.29 -7.36
C PHE A 409 -3.66 3.13 -8.33
N PHE A 410 -2.53 2.61 -7.86
CA PHE A 410 -1.28 2.52 -8.62
C PHE A 410 -0.84 1.09 -8.92
N SER A 411 -1.14 0.12 -8.05
CA SER A 411 -0.64 -1.25 -8.22
C SER A 411 -1.49 -2.27 -7.48
N ASN A 412 -1.46 -3.52 -7.96
CA ASN A 412 -2.03 -4.65 -7.25
C ASN A 412 -1.03 -5.25 -6.25
N GLY A 413 -1.03 -4.74 -5.03
CA GLY A 413 -0.22 -5.32 -3.94
C GLY A 413 -0.87 -6.49 -3.22
N PHE A 414 -2.17 -6.78 -3.46
CA PHE A 414 -2.93 -7.80 -2.73
C PHE A 414 -2.55 -9.22 -3.14
N THR A 415 -2.19 -9.43 -4.40
CA THR A 415 -1.81 -10.73 -4.97
C THR A 415 -0.30 -10.87 -5.17
N THR A 416 0.50 -9.89 -4.72
CA THR A 416 1.96 -9.97 -4.79
C THR A 416 2.46 -11.12 -3.89
N PRO A 417 3.03 -12.21 -4.44
CA PRO A 417 3.32 -13.42 -3.70
C PRO A 417 4.21 -13.20 -2.46
N ASN A 418 5.26 -12.39 -2.59
CA ASN A 418 6.20 -12.10 -1.50
C ASN A 418 5.52 -11.39 -0.31
N ILE A 419 4.53 -10.53 -0.57
CA ILE A 419 3.76 -9.87 0.48
C ILE A 419 2.79 -10.87 1.13
N VAL A 420 2.11 -11.70 0.32
CA VAL A 420 1.17 -12.71 0.82
C VAL A 420 1.87 -13.72 1.71
N TYR A 421 3.05 -14.22 1.31
CA TYR A 421 3.85 -15.14 2.15
C TYR A 421 4.31 -14.47 3.45
N ALA A 422 4.77 -13.22 3.38
CA ALA A 422 5.18 -12.48 4.55
C ALA A 422 4.02 -12.23 5.53
N VAL A 423 2.82 -11.93 5.01
CA VAL A 423 1.58 -11.84 5.81
C VAL A 423 1.31 -13.16 6.53
N PHE A 424 1.40 -14.28 5.82
CA PHE A 424 1.19 -15.61 6.42
C PHE A 424 2.19 -15.90 7.54
N PHE A 425 3.49 -15.68 7.30
CA PHE A 425 4.53 -15.89 8.32
C PHE A 425 4.36 -14.94 9.52
N ALA A 426 4.07 -13.68 9.31
CA ALA A 426 3.84 -12.73 10.39
C ALA A 426 2.62 -13.11 11.23
N LEU A 427 1.53 -13.57 10.62
CA LEU A 427 0.34 -14.06 11.32
C LEU A 427 0.64 -15.32 12.14
N MET A 428 1.42 -16.27 11.60
CA MET A 428 1.84 -17.46 12.35
C MET A 428 2.62 -17.08 13.61
N VAL A 429 3.62 -16.20 13.47
CA VAL A 429 4.45 -15.76 14.62
C VAL A 429 3.58 -15.05 15.67
N CYS A 430 2.71 -14.13 15.25
CA CYS A 430 1.81 -13.43 16.17
C CYS A 430 0.78 -14.38 16.82
N GLY A 431 0.23 -15.32 16.08
CA GLY A 431 -0.73 -16.32 16.58
C GLY A 431 -0.10 -17.22 17.63
N VAL A 432 1.09 -17.76 17.37
CA VAL A 432 1.84 -18.56 18.35
C VAL A 432 2.14 -17.73 19.60
N ASN A 433 2.53 -16.46 19.46
CA ASN A 433 2.76 -15.59 20.62
C ASN A 433 1.51 -15.42 21.50
N VAL A 434 0.33 -15.29 20.89
CA VAL A 434 -0.94 -15.23 21.66
C VAL A 434 -1.18 -16.53 22.41
N LEU A 435 -0.97 -17.69 21.79
CA LEU A 435 -1.12 -18.99 22.41
C LEU A 435 -0.14 -19.19 23.58
N VAL A 436 1.14 -18.87 23.40
CA VAL A 436 2.17 -18.96 24.45
C VAL A 436 1.81 -18.10 25.65
N ASN A 437 1.36 -16.86 25.41
CA ASN A 437 0.96 -15.95 26.49
C ASN A 437 -0.30 -16.44 27.22
N ALA A 438 -1.28 -17.02 26.50
CA ALA A 438 -2.49 -17.59 27.10
C ALA A 438 -2.17 -18.81 28.02
N THR A 439 -1.31 -19.71 27.57
CA THR A 439 -0.86 -20.89 28.35
C THR A 439 -0.08 -20.47 29.59
N ALA A 440 0.81 -19.47 29.47
CA ALA A 440 1.55 -18.93 30.61
C ALA A 440 0.64 -18.29 31.66
N ALA A 441 -0.42 -17.57 31.21
CA ALA A 441 -1.42 -16.98 32.11
C ALA A 441 -2.23 -18.05 32.84
N GLN A 442 -2.65 -19.10 32.15
CA GLN A 442 -3.38 -20.24 32.75
C GLN A 442 -2.54 -20.98 33.81
N ASN A 443 -1.27 -21.22 33.51
CA ASN A 443 -0.36 -21.86 34.46
C ASN A 443 -0.16 -21.03 35.74
N ARG A 444 -0.06 -19.71 35.61
CA ARG A 444 0.04 -18.81 36.79
C ARG A 444 -1.21 -18.86 37.67
N MET A 445 -2.41 -18.92 37.09
CA MET A 445 -3.66 -19.04 37.85
C MET A 445 -3.76 -20.36 38.60
N THR A 446 -3.36 -21.45 37.98
CA THR A 446 -3.35 -22.78 38.63
C THR A 446 -2.34 -22.86 39.79
N TRP A 447 -1.17 -22.23 39.66
CA TRP A 447 -0.18 -22.15 40.74
C TRP A 447 -0.65 -21.28 41.93
N SER A 448 -1.24 -20.11 41.63
CA SER A 448 -1.77 -19.21 42.64
C SER A 448 -2.95 -19.83 43.42
N GLY A 449 -3.79 -20.61 42.74
CA GLY A 449 -4.88 -21.38 43.38
C GLY A 449 -4.37 -22.49 44.30
N ARG A 450 -3.29 -23.20 43.93
CA ARG A 450 -2.66 -24.20 44.77
C ARG A 450 -2.01 -23.62 46.05
N LEU A 451 -1.35 -22.45 45.94
CA LEU A 451 -0.74 -21.78 47.08
C LEU A 451 -1.77 -21.26 48.10
N LYS A 452 -2.95 -20.80 47.62
CA LYS A 452 -4.05 -20.38 48.52
C LYS A 452 -4.67 -21.60 49.27
N GLY A 453 -4.82 -22.71 48.61
CA GLY A 453 -5.36 -23.93 49.26
C GLY A 453 -4.43 -24.53 50.32
N VAL A 454 -3.12 -24.28 50.30
CA VAL A 454 -2.16 -24.72 51.32
C VAL A 454 -2.18 -23.81 52.55
N SER A 455 -2.49 -22.51 52.41
CA SER A 455 -2.55 -21.57 53.54
C SER A 455 -3.87 -21.60 54.33
N GLU A 456 -4.89 -22.32 53.86
CA GLU A 456 -6.16 -22.50 54.58
C GLU A 456 -6.19 -23.81 55.38
N HIS A 457 -5.14 -24.62 55.35
CA HIS A 457 -5.02 -25.87 56.09
C HIS A 457 -3.89 -25.87 57.15
N GLU A 458 -3.22 -24.75 57.41
CA GLU A 458 -2.39 -24.51 58.60
C GLU A 458 -3.12 -23.59 59.59
#